data_0f5f1f728d99f3ff1bfaf88bdb7995e9
#
_entry.id   0f5f1f728d99f3ff1bfaf88bdb7995e9
#
_cell.length_a   1.000
_cell.length_b   1.000
_cell.length_c   1.000
_cell.angle_alpha   90.00
_cell.angle_beta   90.00
_cell.angle_gamma   90.00
#
_symmetry.space_group_name_H-M   'P 1'
#
loop_
_entity.id
_entity.type
_entity.pdbx_description
1 polymer ?
#
loop_
_entity_poly.entity_id
_entity_poly.type
_entity_poly.pdbx_seq_one_letter_code
_entity_poly.pdbx_strand_id
1 'polypeptide(L)'
;FAAFECWRQGINARSPIIHALTFGKFARAFKPGSDYDWLSRDQAFVQRYLDDPRCGVTCSNGFWRDLLEGLSRTQRMSNLKKIRKDLPVYSFAGAKDPVGKEGVSVATLDDKLEAAGLRDVTLKIYEDARHDLFHETNSAEVMSDLLSWLDETLLRVAQPVCVLKPAAEPAAWLAGSA
;
A
#
# COMPACT_ATOMS: atom_id res chain seq x y z
N PHE A 1 -1.06 -18.76 -13.75
CA PHE A 1 -0.50 -19.96 -13.10
C PHE A 1 -1.42 -20.45 -11.97
N ALA A 2 -1.86 -19.62 -11.02
CA ALA A 2 -2.75 -20.04 -9.93
C ALA A 2 -4.07 -20.66 -10.43
N ALA A 3 -4.67 -20.11 -11.50
CA ALA A 3 -5.86 -20.70 -12.15
C ALA A 3 -5.58 -22.11 -12.73
N PHE A 4 -4.39 -22.31 -13.30
CA PHE A 4 -3.96 -23.63 -13.78
C PHE A 4 -3.81 -24.64 -12.63
N GLU A 5 -3.23 -24.22 -11.50
CA GLU A 5 -3.13 -25.09 -10.31
C GLU A 5 -4.51 -25.41 -9.72
N CYS A 6 -5.46 -24.46 -9.76
CA CYS A 6 -6.85 -24.73 -9.37
C CYS A 6 -7.49 -25.81 -10.26
N TRP A 7 -7.26 -25.75 -11.57
CA TRP A 7 -7.76 -26.74 -12.52
C TRP A 7 -7.08 -28.10 -12.33
N ARG A 8 -5.76 -28.11 -12.13
CA ARG A 8 -4.96 -29.35 -12.02
C ARG A 8 -5.16 -30.10 -10.71
N GLN A 9 -5.24 -29.38 -9.58
CA GLN A 9 -5.25 -29.97 -8.23
C GLN A 9 -6.53 -29.69 -7.44
N GLY A 10 -7.37 -28.79 -7.93
CA GLY A 10 -8.54 -28.30 -7.22
C GLY A 10 -8.30 -27.00 -6.44
N ILE A 11 -9.40 -26.33 -6.18
CA ILE A 11 -9.43 -24.99 -5.53
C ILE A 11 -8.91 -25.03 -4.08
N ASN A 12 -9.19 -26.13 -3.36
CA ASN A 12 -8.81 -26.30 -1.94
C ASN A 12 -7.41 -26.89 -1.75
N ALA A 13 -6.79 -27.36 -2.83
CA ALA A 13 -5.43 -27.90 -2.76
C ALA A 13 -4.41 -26.79 -2.49
N ARG A 14 -3.25 -27.17 -1.99
CA ARG A 14 -2.14 -26.27 -1.65
C ARG A 14 -0.95 -26.63 -2.54
N SER A 15 -0.64 -25.77 -3.53
CA SER A 15 0.46 -26.03 -4.45
C SER A 15 1.81 -25.75 -3.81
N PRO A 16 2.71 -26.74 -3.71
CA PRO A 16 4.08 -26.52 -3.25
C PRO A 16 4.85 -25.55 -4.17
N ILE A 17 4.50 -25.52 -5.44
CA ILE A 17 5.15 -24.64 -6.43
C ILE A 17 4.78 -23.19 -6.15
N ILE A 18 3.50 -22.88 -5.92
CA ILE A 18 3.08 -21.52 -5.55
C ILE A 18 3.77 -21.09 -4.25
N HIS A 19 3.79 -21.95 -3.24
CA HIS A 19 4.47 -21.66 -1.98
C HIS A 19 5.96 -21.36 -2.20
N ALA A 20 6.66 -22.17 -2.97
CA ALA A 20 8.09 -21.97 -3.26
C ALA A 20 8.40 -20.68 -4.02
N LEU A 21 7.50 -20.26 -4.93
CA LEU A 21 7.63 -19.03 -5.73
C LEU A 21 7.26 -17.76 -4.95
N THR A 22 6.54 -17.89 -3.84
CA THR A 22 6.12 -16.79 -2.97
C THR A 22 6.91 -16.82 -1.67
N PHE A 23 6.37 -17.40 -0.62
CA PHE A 23 6.97 -17.42 0.73
C PHE A 23 8.37 -18.06 0.74
N GLY A 24 8.58 -19.15 0.00
CA GLY A 24 9.90 -19.76 -0.10
C GLY A 24 10.95 -18.87 -0.76
N LYS A 25 10.56 -17.98 -1.68
CA LYS A 25 11.45 -16.96 -2.25
C LYS A 25 11.77 -15.88 -1.23
N PHE A 26 10.77 -15.40 -0.47
CA PHE A 26 10.96 -14.37 0.54
C PHE A 26 11.88 -14.87 1.66
N ALA A 27 11.64 -16.09 2.15
CA ALA A 27 12.49 -16.74 3.15
C ALA A 27 13.95 -16.83 2.73
N ARG A 28 14.23 -17.17 1.47
CA ARG A 28 15.60 -17.30 0.96
C ARG A 28 16.40 -16.01 0.98
N ALA A 29 15.74 -14.86 0.87
CA ALA A 29 16.41 -13.54 0.88
C ALA A 29 17.05 -13.22 2.24
N PHE A 30 16.61 -13.91 3.34
CA PHE A 30 17.04 -13.66 4.70
C PHE A 30 17.77 -14.84 5.36
N LYS A 31 18.22 -15.84 4.58
CA LYS A 31 19.02 -16.95 5.12
C LYS A 31 20.44 -16.45 5.55
N PRO A 32 20.95 -16.99 6.67
CA PRO A 32 20.56 -18.23 7.38
C PRO A 32 19.46 -18.08 8.43
N GLY A 33 18.68 -17.01 8.45
CA GLY A 33 17.58 -16.81 9.39
C GLY A 33 16.39 -17.78 9.25
N SER A 34 15.30 -17.49 9.96
CA SER A 34 14.05 -18.25 9.89
C SER A 34 13.33 -18.09 8.55
N ASP A 35 12.29 -18.89 8.31
CA ASP A 35 11.48 -18.77 7.11
C ASP A 35 10.58 -17.53 7.11
N TYR A 36 10.52 -16.77 8.20
CA TYR A 36 9.69 -15.59 8.38
C TYR A 36 10.44 -14.32 8.75
N ASP A 37 11.77 -14.35 8.72
CA ASP A 37 12.59 -13.15 8.98
C ASP A 37 12.30 -11.99 8.01
N TRP A 38 11.73 -12.28 6.85
CA TRP A 38 11.31 -11.25 5.91
C TRP A 38 10.15 -10.37 6.43
N LEU A 39 9.47 -10.78 7.51
CA LEU A 39 8.39 -10.01 8.12
C LEU A 39 8.93 -8.79 8.87
N SER A 40 9.92 -8.97 9.73
CA SER A 40 10.43 -7.92 10.60
C SER A 40 11.85 -8.21 11.08
N ARG A 41 12.57 -7.15 11.46
CA ARG A 41 13.85 -7.23 12.19
C ARG A 41 13.65 -7.56 13.67
N ASP A 42 12.45 -7.33 14.23
CA ASP A 42 12.12 -7.70 15.61
C ASP A 42 11.98 -9.22 15.73
N GLN A 43 13.05 -9.86 16.22
CA GLN A 43 13.09 -11.30 16.38
C GLN A 43 12.07 -11.82 17.41
N ALA A 44 11.70 -11.02 18.40
CA ALA A 44 10.67 -11.40 19.36
C ALA A 44 9.28 -11.43 18.68
N PHE A 45 9.01 -10.52 17.76
CA PHE A 45 7.81 -10.56 16.91
C PHE A 45 7.82 -11.79 16.00
N VAL A 46 8.92 -12.04 15.29
CA VAL A 46 9.06 -13.19 14.38
C VAL A 46 8.85 -14.49 15.15
N GLN A 47 9.40 -14.61 16.36
CA GLN A 47 9.20 -15.80 17.20
C GLN A 47 7.73 -15.96 17.62
N ARG A 48 7.04 -14.90 18.04
CA ARG A 48 5.59 -14.97 18.34
C ARG A 48 4.77 -15.40 17.13
N TYR A 49 5.15 -14.95 15.92
CA TYR A 49 4.50 -15.38 14.67
C TYR A 49 4.70 -16.88 14.41
N LEU A 50 5.90 -17.40 14.67
CA LEU A 50 6.22 -18.82 14.52
C LEU A 50 5.47 -19.70 15.53
N ASP A 51 5.26 -19.21 16.75
CA ASP A 51 4.62 -19.94 17.84
C ASP A 51 3.08 -19.96 17.72
N ASP A 52 2.49 -19.07 16.91
CA ASP A 52 1.03 -19.01 16.72
C ASP A 52 0.59 -19.99 15.62
N PRO A 53 -0.18 -21.06 15.95
CA PRO A 53 -0.62 -22.06 14.98
C PRO A 53 -1.57 -21.51 13.90
N ARG A 54 -2.07 -20.27 14.04
CA ARG A 54 -2.90 -19.59 13.04
C ARG A 54 -2.06 -18.84 12.00
N CYS A 55 -0.77 -18.65 12.29
CA CYS A 55 0.18 -17.98 11.42
C CYS A 55 0.92 -18.95 10.52
N GLY A 56 1.54 -18.49 9.45
CA GLY A 56 2.38 -19.28 8.56
C GLY A 56 1.67 -20.41 7.79
N VAL A 57 0.35 -20.42 7.76
CA VAL A 57 -0.42 -21.47 7.07
C VAL A 57 -0.22 -21.38 5.54
N THR A 58 -0.07 -22.53 4.90
CA THR A 58 0.00 -22.60 3.44
C THR A 58 -1.36 -22.30 2.82
N CYS A 59 -1.44 -21.26 2.01
CA CYS A 59 -2.67 -20.83 1.36
C CYS A 59 -3.10 -21.79 0.24
N SER A 60 -4.42 -21.92 0.02
CA SER A 60 -4.98 -22.76 -1.03
C SER A 60 -4.76 -22.14 -2.43
N ASN A 61 -4.87 -22.97 -3.47
CA ASN A 61 -4.81 -22.52 -4.85
C ASN A 61 -5.90 -21.47 -5.17
N GLY A 62 -7.10 -21.64 -4.59
CA GLY A 62 -8.19 -20.68 -4.72
C GLY A 62 -7.87 -19.33 -4.10
N PHE A 63 -7.27 -19.31 -2.90
CA PHE A 63 -6.80 -18.07 -2.29
C PHE A 63 -5.84 -17.31 -3.22
N TRP A 64 -4.84 -18.00 -3.76
CA TRP A 64 -3.86 -17.37 -4.65
C TRP A 64 -4.48 -16.85 -5.95
N ARG A 65 -5.41 -17.61 -6.54
CA ARG A 65 -6.15 -17.17 -7.74
C ARG A 65 -6.91 -15.88 -7.45
N ASP A 66 -7.68 -15.84 -6.37
CA ASP A 66 -8.55 -14.72 -6.04
C ASP A 66 -7.75 -13.48 -5.62
N LEU A 67 -6.67 -13.68 -4.84
CA LEU A 67 -5.75 -12.61 -4.46
C LEU A 67 -5.10 -11.96 -5.70
N LEU A 68 -4.50 -12.78 -6.58
CA LEU A 68 -3.82 -12.26 -7.77
C LEU A 68 -4.79 -11.60 -8.76
N GLU A 69 -6.00 -12.15 -8.90
CA GLU A 69 -7.04 -11.51 -9.70
C GLU A 69 -7.48 -10.18 -9.09
N GLY A 70 -7.71 -10.14 -7.77
CA GLY A 70 -8.04 -8.92 -7.04
C GLY A 70 -6.98 -7.83 -7.23
N LEU A 71 -5.71 -8.17 -7.00
CA LEU A 71 -4.57 -7.26 -7.21
C LEU A 71 -4.50 -6.75 -8.66
N SER A 72 -4.69 -7.65 -9.64
CA SER A 72 -4.71 -7.25 -11.05
C SER A 72 -5.85 -6.29 -11.37
N ARG A 73 -7.03 -6.51 -10.79
CA ARG A 73 -8.21 -5.65 -11.01
C ARG A 73 -8.06 -4.27 -10.36
N THR A 74 -7.59 -4.23 -9.12
CA THR A 74 -7.44 -2.97 -8.38
C THR A 74 -6.42 -2.04 -9.03
N GLN A 75 -5.36 -2.58 -9.64
CA GLN A 75 -4.30 -1.80 -10.29
C GLN A 75 -4.58 -1.43 -11.75
N ARG A 76 -5.74 -1.78 -12.31
CA ARG A 76 -6.10 -1.36 -13.68
C ARG A 76 -6.34 0.15 -13.72
N MET A 77 -5.72 0.84 -14.68
CA MET A 77 -5.87 2.28 -14.86
C MET A 77 -7.35 2.72 -14.94
N SER A 78 -8.21 1.92 -15.58
CA SER A 78 -9.65 2.18 -15.64
C SER A 78 -10.35 2.15 -14.26
N ASN A 79 -9.82 1.41 -13.29
CA ASN A 79 -10.32 1.39 -11.91
C ASN A 79 -9.69 2.49 -11.07
N LEU A 80 -8.38 2.74 -11.21
CA LEU A 80 -7.69 3.83 -10.52
C LEU A 80 -8.30 5.20 -10.90
N LYS A 81 -8.66 5.39 -12.17
CA LYS A 81 -9.36 6.61 -12.62
C LYS A 81 -10.72 6.85 -11.98
N LYS A 82 -11.35 5.85 -11.35
CA LYS A 82 -12.62 6.00 -10.61
C LYS A 82 -12.43 6.55 -9.21
N ILE A 83 -11.22 6.51 -8.68
CA ILE A 83 -10.89 7.05 -7.36
C ILE A 83 -11.07 8.57 -7.40
N ARG A 84 -11.63 9.13 -6.34
CA ARG A 84 -11.79 10.58 -6.16
C ARG A 84 -10.42 11.26 -6.20
N LYS A 85 -10.30 12.35 -6.98
CA LYS A 85 -9.00 12.97 -7.29
C LYS A 85 -8.39 13.80 -6.15
N ASP A 86 -9.23 14.15 -5.20
CA ASP A 86 -8.88 14.87 -3.97
C ASP A 86 -8.72 13.94 -2.75
N LEU A 87 -8.75 12.61 -2.97
CA LEU A 87 -8.50 11.65 -1.90
C LEU A 87 -7.01 11.68 -1.53
N PRO A 88 -6.67 12.03 -0.28
CA PRO A 88 -5.30 11.87 0.20
C PRO A 88 -4.95 10.38 0.30
N VAL A 89 -3.77 10.02 -0.16
CA VAL A 89 -3.24 8.66 -0.10
C VAL A 89 -1.85 8.70 0.54
N TYR A 90 -1.64 7.87 1.54
CA TYR A 90 -0.34 7.65 2.16
C TYR A 90 0.09 6.21 1.94
N SER A 91 1.13 6.04 1.15
CA SER A 91 1.74 4.75 0.87
C SER A 91 3.07 4.64 1.61
N PHE A 92 3.31 3.51 2.25
CA PHE A 92 4.59 3.29 2.92
C PHE A 92 5.03 1.82 2.83
N ALA A 93 6.34 1.60 2.77
CA ALA A 93 6.92 0.27 2.65
C ALA A 93 8.33 0.22 3.24
N GLY A 94 8.80 -0.98 3.53
CA GLY A 94 10.19 -1.22 3.89
C GLY A 94 11.08 -1.38 2.65
N ALA A 95 12.25 -0.75 2.67
CA ALA A 95 13.25 -0.92 1.60
C ALA A 95 13.86 -2.33 1.53
N LYS A 96 13.59 -3.17 2.55
CA LYS A 96 14.02 -4.57 2.59
C LYS A 96 12.83 -5.54 2.50
N ASP A 97 11.64 -5.05 2.13
CA ASP A 97 10.46 -5.88 1.93
C ASP A 97 10.51 -6.65 0.59
N PRO A 98 10.69 -7.98 0.58
CA PRO A 98 10.77 -8.76 -0.64
C PRO A 98 9.40 -8.91 -1.34
N VAL A 99 8.29 -8.69 -0.62
CA VAL A 99 6.92 -8.73 -1.18
C VAL A 99 6.68 -7.50 -2.04
N GLY A 100 7.07 -6.33 -1.55
CA GLY A 100 7.00 -5.05 -2.24
C GLY A 100 8.15 -4.80 -3.23
N LYS A 101 9.01 -5.80 -3.48
CA LYS A 101 10.22 -5.64 -4.30
C LYS A 101 11.07 -4.47 -3.81
N GLU A 102 11.35 -4.46 -2.52
CA GLU A 102 12.20 -3.44 -1.89
C GLU A 102 11.66 -2.01 -2.09
N GLY A 103 10.32 -1.86 -1.98
CA GLY A 103 9.60 -0.59 -2.14
C GLY A 103 9.22 -0.24 -3.58
N VAL A 104 9.82 -0.87 -4.60
CA VAL A 104 9.57 -0.55 -6.02
C VAL A 104 8.11 -0.74 -6.42
N SER A 105 7.44 -1.77 -5.89
CA SER A 105 6.03 -2.03 -6.23
C SER A 105 5.10 -0.95 -5.68
N VAL A 106 5.41 -0.40 -4.50
CA VAL A 106 4.62 0.66 -3.87
C VAL A 106 4.84 1.98 -4.60
N ALA A 107 6.09 2.35 -4.92
CA ALA A 107 6.40 3.51 -5.73
C ALA A 107 5.71 3.44 -7.12
N THR A 108 5.73 2.27 -7.76
CA THR A 108 5.01 2.07 -9.04
C THR A 108 3.49 2.26 -8.90
N LEU A 109 2.92 1.89 -7.74
CA LEU A 109 1.49 2.13 -7.49
C LEU A 109 1.21 3.62 -7.36
N ASP A 110 2.05 4.37 -6.66
CA ASP A 110 1.90 5.81 -6.50
C ASP A 110 2.01 6.54 -7.83
N ASP A 111 2.99 6.21 -8.67
CA ASP A 111 3.07 6.72 -10.05
C ASP A 111 1.76 6.49 -10.84
N LYS A 112 1.14 5.31 -10.67
CA LYS A 112 -0.14 5.00 -11.32
C LYS A 112 -1.31 5.81 -10.73
N LEU A 113 -1.32 6.07 -9.43
CA LEU A 113 -2.34 6.89 -8.77
C LEU A 113 -2.26 8.34 -9.27
N GLU A 114 -1.05 8.91 -9.35
CA GLU A 114 -0.81 10.23 -9.91
C GLU A 114 -1.21 10.30 -11.40
N ALA A 115 -0.81 9.31 -12.20
CA ALA A 115 -1.22 9.19 -13.61
C ALA A 115 -2.73 9.00 -13.79
N ALA A 116 -3.42 8.44 -12.79
CA ALA A 116 -4.87 8.37 -12.76
C ALA A 116 -5.53 9.70 -12.38
N GLY A 117 -4.75 10.69 -11.94
CA GLY A 117 -5.16 12.06 -11.64
C GLY A 117 -5.34 12.36 -10.14
N LEU A 118 -4.89 11.49 -9.22
CA LEU A 118 -4.86 11.83 -7.81
C LEU A 118 -3.81 12.92 -7.57
N ARG A 119 -4.09 13.85 -6.66
CA ARG A 119 -3.28 15.05 -6.45
C ARG A 119 -2.55 15.10 -5.12
N ASP A 120 -2.91 14.22 -4.21
CA ASP A 120 -2.37 14.17 -2.85
C ASP A 120 -1.95 12.72 -2.56
N VAL A 121 -0.79 12.34 -3.12
CA VAL A 121 -0.19 11.02 -2.94
C VAL A 121 1.15 11.22 -2.25
N THR A 122 1.34 10.56 -1.12
CA THR A 122 2.56 10.64 -0.31
C THR A 122 3.17 9.26 -0.18
N LEU A 123 4.45 9.11 -0.52
CA LEU A 123 5.22 7.88 -0.37
C LEU A 123 6.29 8.05 0.71
N LYS A 124 6.36 7.07 1.62
CA LYS A 124 7.45 6.94 2.59
C LYS A 124 8.08 5.55 2.49
N ILE A 125 9.39 5.49 2.25
CA ILE A 125 10.16 4.23 2.29
C ILE A 125 11.06 4.26 3.52
N TYR A 126 10.99 3.20 4.33
CA TYR A 126 11.82 3.03 5.52
C TYR A 126 13.02 2.16 5.18
N GLU A 127 14.21 2.72 5.22
CA GLU A 127 15.43 2.21 4.58
C GLU A 127 15.80 0.77 4.98
N ASP A 128 15.73 0.44 6.26
CA ASP A 128 16.11 -0.89 6.75
C ASP A 128 14.92 -1.79 7.08
N ALA A 129 13.70 -1.27 6.98
CA ALA A 129 12.51 -2.00 7.40
C ALA A 129 12.14 -3.09 6.39
N ARG A 130 11.55 -4.16 6.92
CA ARG A 130 11.03 -5.31 6.17
C ARG A 130 9.52 -5.14 5.92
N HIS A 131 8.78 -6.24 5.83
CA HIS A 131 7.39 -6.23 5.36
C HIS A 131 6.38 -5.66 6.36
N ASP A 132 6.46 -6.05 7.62
CA ASP A 132 5.47 -5.68 8.64
C ASP A 132 5.94 -4.47 9.44
N LEU A 133 5.73 -3.28 8.90
CA LEU A 133 6.22 -2.03 9.44
C LEU A 133 5.71 -1.71 10.85
N PHE A 134 4.49 -2.15 11.19
CA PHE A 134 3.93 -1.91 12.52
C PHE A 134 4.53 -2.81 13.61
N HIS A 135 5.24 -3.83 13.20
CA HIS A 135 5.98 -4.72 14.10
C HIS A 135 7.50 -4.67 13.84
N GLU A 136 7.97 -3.63 13.17
CA GLU A 136 9.40 -3.40 12.98
C GLU A 136 10.07 -2.81 14.23
N THR A 137 11.39 -2.89 14.29
CA THR A 137 12.20 -2.30 15.38
C THR A 137 12.02 -0.79 15.48
N ASN A 138 11.66 -0.12 14.38
CA ASN A 138 11.33 1.30 14.31
C ASN A 138 9.83 1.57 14.15
N SER A 139 8.96 0.67 14.62
CA SER A 139 7.50 0.82 14.54
C SER A 139 6.97 2.12 15.18
N ALA A 140 7.65 2.63 16.21
CA ALA A 140 7.29 3.91 16.83
C ALA A 140 7.47 5.09 15.85
N GLU A 141 8.53 5.09 15.04
CA GLU A 141 8.74 6.07 13.96
C GLU A 141 7.63 5.95 12.91
N VAL A 142 7.36 4.73 12.43
CA VAL A 142 6.30 4.47 11.43
C VAL A 142 4.95 4.98 11.91
N MET A 143 4.61 4.71 13.17
CA MET A 143 3.36 5.17 13.78
C MET A 143 3.32 6.69 13.93
N SER A 144 4.42 7.31 14.36
CA SER A 144 4.52 8.76 14.47
C SER A 144 4.36 9.46 13.11
N ASP A 145 5.00 8.95 12.08
CA ASP A 145 4.87 9.50 10.71
C ASP A 145 3.44 9.39 10.19
N LEU A 146 2.79 8.24 10.40
CA LEU A 146 1.40 8.02 10.00
C LEU A 146 0.46 8.98 10.74
N LEU A 147 0.62 9.13 12.04
CA LEU A 147 -0.22 10.03 12.85
C LEU A 147 0.01 11.48 12.42
N SER A 148 1.24 11.91 12.20
CA SER A 148 1.55 13.27 11.72
C SER A 148 0.90 13.54 10.35
N TRP A 149 1.00 12.59 9.41
CA TRP A 149 0.35 12.72 8.11
C TRP A 149 -1.18 12.78 8.23
N LEU A 150 -1.78 11.98 9.13
CA LEU A 150 -3.23 12.02 9.39
C LEU A 150 -3.66 13.37 9.96
N ASP A 151 -2.96 13.89 10.94
CA ASP A 151 -3.28 15.18 11.59
C ASP A 151 -3.19 16.33 10.56
N GLU A 152 -2.10 16.40 9.78
CA GLU A 152 -1.94 17.38 8.72
C GLU A 152 -3.05 17.28 7.66
N THR A 153 -3.41 16.07 7.27
CA THR A 153 -4.45 15.80 6.27
C THR A 153 -5.82 16.23 6.80
N LEU A 154 -6.15 15.89 8.05
CA LEU A 154 -7.41 16.29 8.67
C LEU A 154 -7.53 17.81 8.80
N LEU A 155 -6.45 18.50 9.18
CA LEU A 155 -6.42 19.95 9.24
C LEU A 155 -6.64 20.59 7.86
N ARG A 156 -6.04 20.06 6.80
CA ARG A 156 -6.21 20.55 5.43
C ARG A 156 -7.65 20.35 4.93
N VAL A 157 -8.22 19.16 5.18
CA VAL A 157 -9.59 18.82 4.74
C VAL A 157 -10.66 19.54 5.56
N ALA A 158 -10.40 19.82 6.82
CA ALA A 158 -11.33 20.53 7.70
C ALA A 158 -11.38 22.05 7.43
N GLN A 159 -10.39 22.63 6.75
CA GLN A 159 -10.44 24.04 6.34
C GLN A 159 -11.47 24.20 5.23
N PRO A 160 -12.56 24.96 5.43
CA PRO A 160 -13.46 25.27 4.33
C PRO A 160 -12.67 26.02 3.27
N VAL A 161 -12.76 25.56 2.02
CA VAL A 161 -12.21 26.30 0.88
C VAL A 161 -12.97 27.61 0.82
N CYS A 162 -12.42 28.65 1.46
CA CYS A 162 -12.90 30.02 1.31
C CYS A 162 -12.55 30.44 -0.10
N VAL A 163 -13.40 30.07 -1.08
CA VAL A 163 -13.36 30.66 -2.40
C VAL A 163 -13.82 32.10 -2.20
N LEU A 164 -12.86 33.02 -1.95
CA LEU A 164 -13.11 34.42 -2.14
C LEU A 164 -13.56 34.59 -3.62
N LYS A 165 -14.88 34.70 -3.82
CA LYS A 165 -15.37 35.24 -5.08
C LYS A 165 -14.64 36.58 -5.26
N PRO A 166 -13.95 36.82 -6.38
CA PRO A 166 -13.43 38.15 -6.64
C PRO A 166 -14.62 39.12 -6.53
N ALA A 167 -14.43 40.19 -5.75
CA ALA A 167 -15.42 41.23 -5.62
C ALA A 167 -15.81 41.67 -7.05
N ALA A 168 -17.10 41.63 -7.36
CA ALA A 168 -17.58 42.18 -8.61
C ALA A 168 -17.12 43.65 -8.66
N GLU A 169 -16.41 44.02 -9.74
CA GLU A 169 -16.07 45.42 -9.96
C GLU A 169 -17.34 46.28 -9.85
N PRO A 170 -17.28 47.40 -9.13
CA PRO A 170 -18.41 48.29 -9.06
C PRO A 170 -18.72 48.78 -10.46
N ALA A 171 -19.90 48.46 -10.96
CA ALA A 171 -20.39 48.98 -12.21
C ALA A 171 -20.25 50.54 -12.21
N ALA A 172 -19.41 51.05 -13.12
CA ALA A 172 -19.29 52.48 -13.36
C ALA A 172 -20.66 52.97 -13.88
N TRP A 173 -21.44 53.56 -12.99
CA TRP A 173 -22.63 54.32 -13.37
C TRP A 173 -22.18 55.60 -13.99
N LEU A 174 -22.41 55.66 -15.26
CA LEU A 174 -22.32 56.79 -16.16
C LEU A 174 -22.70 58.12 -15.54
N ALA A 175 -21.75 59.03 -15.52
CA ALA A 175 -22.08 60.42 -15.55
C ALA A 175 -22.44 60.77 -17.01
N GLY A 176 -23.70 60.79 -17.28
CA GLY A 176 -24.24 61.36 -18.50
C GLY A 176 -24.87 62.70 -18.18
N SER A 177 -24.65 63.62 -19.11
CA SER A 177 -25.45 64.79 -19.41
C SER A 177 -25.01 66.15 -18.86
N ALA A 178 -24.43 66.94 -19.71
CA ALA A 178 -25.12 68.15 -20.17
C ALA A 178 -24.58 68.53 -21.53
#